data_cba435a0bfae8b2e91c3cf3ce84c0649
#
_entry.id   cba435a0bfae8b2e91c3cf3ce84c0649
#
_cell.length_a   1.000
_cell.length_b   1.000
_cell.length_c   1.000
_cell.angle_alpha   90.00
_cell.angle_beta   90.00
_cell.angle_gamma   90.00
#
_symmetry.space_group_name_H-M   'P 1'
#
loop_
_entity.id
_entity.type
_entity.pdbx_description
1 polymer ?
#
loop_
_entity_poly.entity_id
_entity_poly.type
_entity_poly.pdbx_seq_one_letter_code
_entity_poly.pdbx_strand_id
1 'polypeptide(L)'
;MTTGEPAAQARATARAEAHAVVPGLGNVTATSVTLAPSATQELVVVVKGLNLTTDTPTVVLVQPRQAVNQNLGWSDEYAVQVITTSKTEIQVLVRRLDLNTGWGQNLRLDFLIVD
;
A
#
# COMPACT_ATOMS: atom_id res chain seq x y z
N MET A 1 -20.98 8.33 6.17
CA MET A 1 -20.38 7.70 5.00
C MET A 1 -21.13 8.11 3.76
N THR A 2 -20.43 8.57 2.78
CA THR A 2 -21.03 8.87 1.49
C THR A 2 -21.31 7.58 0.75
N THR A 3 -22.57 7.29 0.48
CA THR A 3 -22.94 6.14 -0.29
C THR A 3 -22.96 6.50 -1.77
N GLY A 4 -22.49 5.63 -2.61
CA GLY A 4 -22.57 5.77 -4.05
C GLY A 4 -21.38 6.43 -4.71
N GLU A 5 -20.45 7.02 -3.95
CA GLU A 5 -19.24 7.58 -4.53
C GLU A 5 -18.04 6.74 -4.11
N PRO A 6 -17.44 5.98 -5.03
CA PRO A 6 -16.21 5.26 -4.70
C PRO A 6 -15.07 6.25 -4.45
N ALA A 7 -14.17 5.88 -3.56
CA ALA A 7 -12.93 6.62 -3.41
C ALA A 7 -12.16 6.61 -4.73
N ALA A 8 -11.36 7.64 -4.97
CA ALA A 8 -10.47 7.67 -6.11
C ALA A 8 -9.57 6.42 -6.10
N GLN A 9 -9.23 5.92 -7.28
CA GLN A 9 -8.42 4.73 -7.41
C GLN A 9 -7.14 5.01 -8.18
N ALA A 10 -6.07 4.37 -7.75
CA ALA A 10 -4.82 4.30 -8.47
C ALA A 10 -4.39 2.85 -8.58
N ARG A 11 -3.69 2.52 -9.66
CA ARG A 11 -3.15 1.18 -9.88
C ARG A 11 -1.65 1.26 -9.90
N ALA A 12 -1.01 0.33 -9.22
CA ALA A 12 0.43 0.25 -9.18
C ALA A 12 0.86 -1.21 -9.23
N THR A 13 1.94 -1.48 -9.95
CA THR A 13 2.52 -2.81 -10.00
C THR A 13 3.50 -2.97 -8.86
N ALA A 14 3.31 -4.00 -8.05
CA ALA A 14 4.24 -4.31 -6.98
C ALA A 14 5.61 -4.63 -7.55
N ARG A 15 6.63 -4.07 -6.92
CA ARG A 15 8.02 -4.40 -7.19
C ARG A 15 8.45 -5.44 -6.17
N ALA A 16 8.53 -6.70 -6.57
CA ALA A 16 9.01 -7.75 -5.70
C ALA A 16 10.50 -7.54 -5.44
N GLU A 17 10.85 -7.25 -4.18
CA GLU A 17 12.23 -7.01 -3.77
C GLU A 17 12.86 -8.24 -3.14
N ALA A 18 12.05 -9.07 -2.48
CA ALA A 18 12.54 -10.28 -1.84
C ALA A 18 11.42 -11.29 -1.63
N HIS A 19 11.78 -12.57 -1.81
CA HIS A 19 10.95 -13.70 -1.43
C HIS A 19 11.77 -14.64 -0.57
N ALA A 20 11.18 -15.18 0.47
CA ALA A 20 11.80 -16.15 1.32
C ALA A 20 10.79 -17.14 1.87
N VAL A 21 11.21 -18.38 2.12
CA VAL A 21 10.44 -19.33 2.93
C VAL A 21 11.06 -19.29 4.32
N VAL A 22 10.27 -18.90 5.30
CA VAL A 22 10.73 -18.77 6.69
C VAL A 22 10.11 -19.89 7.51
N PRO A 23 10.91 -20.76 8.14
CA PRO A 23 10.38 -21.82 8.98
C PRO A 23 9.44 -21.26 10.06
N GLY A 24 8.24 -21.85 10.16
CA GLY A 24 7.21 -21.40 11.09
C GLY A 24 6.34 -20.25 10.59
N LEU A 25 6.72 -19.56 9.53
CA LEU A 25 5.92 -18.48 8.93
C LEU A 25 5.37 -18.83 7.55
N GLY A 26 6.12 -19.56 6.73
CA GLY A 26 5.77 -19.86 5.36
C GLY A 26 6.45 -18.94 4.37
N ASN A 27 5.76 -18.57 3.30
CA ASN A 27 6.31 -17.67 2.29
C ASN A 27 6.20 -16.22 2.78
N VAL A 28 7.28 -15.49 2.62
CA VAL A 28 7.36 -14.07 2.96
C VAL A 28 7.74 -13.29 1.71
N THR A 29 6.94 -12.31 1.38
CA THR A 29 7.19 -11.42 0.25
C THR A 29 7.35 -9.99 0.74
N ALA A 30 8.45 -9.35 0.41
CA ALA A 30 8.66 -7.93 0.62
C ALA A 30 8.61 -7.21 -0.72
N THR A 31 7.77 -6.21 -0.82
CA THR A 31 7.59 -5.45 -2.05
C THR A 31 7.23 -4.01 -1.75
N SER A 32 7.16 -3.20 -2.78
CA SER A 32 6.76 -1.81 -2.64
C SER A 32 6.06 -1.30 -3.89
N VAL A 33 5.29 -0.23 -3.71
CA VAL A 33 4.75 0.57 -4.81
C VAL A 33 5.04 2.03 -4.52
N THR A 34 5.19 2.83 -5.58
CA THR A 34 5.36 4.27 -5.46
C THR A 34 4.20 4.95 -6.17
N LEU A 35 3.58 5.90 -5.49
CA LEU A 35 2.44 6.65 -5.98
C LEU A 35 2.86 8.07 -6.31
N ALA A 36 2.38 8.57 -7.44
CA ALA A 36 2.56 9.96 -7.81
C ALA A 36 1.81 10.87 -6.83
N PRO A 37 2.16 12.18 -6.76
CA PRO A 37 1.42 13.13 -5.96
C PRO A 37 -0.08 13.09 -6.27
N SER A 38 -0.89 13.27 -5.25
CA SER A 38 -2.34 13.21 -5.35
C SER A 38 -2.96 14.33 -4.52
N ALA A 39 -4.11 14.83 -4.96
CA ALA A 39 -4.86 15.85 -4.24
C ALA A 39 -6.11 15.29 -3.55
N THR A 40 -6.29 13.98 -3.52
CA THR A 40 -7.48 13.37 -2.91
C THR A 40 -7.27 13.06 -1.45
N GLN A 41 -8.35 13.15 -0.66
CA GLN A 41 -8.33 12.80 0.76
C GLN A 41 -8.13 11.30 0.97
N GLU A 42 -8.77 10.50 0.13
CA GLU A 42 -8.72 9.06 0.18
C GLU A 42 -8.37 8.52 -1.20
N LEU A 43 -7.55 7.49 -1.24
CA LEU A 43 -7.16 6.83 -2.47
C LEU A 43 -7.17 5.33 -2.26
N VAL A 44 -7.89 4.60 -3.10
CA VAL A 44 -7.78 3.14 -3.15
C VAL A 44 -6.65 2.79 -4.11
N VAL A 45 -5.62 2.16 -3.58
CA VAL A 45 -4.48 1.71 -4.37
C VAL A 45 -4.68 0.24 -4.69
N VAL A 46 -4.74 -0.08 -5.97
CA VAL A 46 -4.82 -1.45 -6.45
C VAL A 46 -3.39 -1.90 -6.78
N VAL A 47 -2.82 -2.71 -5.89
CA VAL A 47 -1.47 -3.24 -6.04
C VAL A 47 -1.53 -4.52 -6.84
N LYS A 48 -0.94 -4.52 -8.03
CA LYS A 48 -0.95 -5.64 -8.97
C LYS A 48 0.42 -6.31 -9.05
N GLY A 49 0.47 -7.41 -9.78
CA GLY A 49 1.73 -8.11 -10.07
C GLY A 49 2.24 -8.98 -8.92
N LEU A 50 1.40 -9.25 -7.94
CA LEU A 50 1.76 -10.16 -6.87
C LEU A 50 1.68 -11.62 -7.34
N ASN A 51 2.43 -12.47 -6.66
CA ASN A 51 2.42 -13.90 -6.91
C ASN A 51 2.39 -14.63 -5.57
N LEU A 52 1.23 -14.56 -4.93
CA LEU A 52 1.02 -15.19 -3.63
C LEU A 52 0.49 -16.61 -3.79
N THR A 53 0.58 -17.41 -2.75
CA THR A 53 0.12 -18.79 -2.77
C THR A 53 -1.34 -18.94 -2.41
N THR A 54 -1.93 -17.91 -1.80
CA THR A 54 -3.32 -17.93 -1.34
C THR A 54 -3.99 -16.59 -1.58
N ASP A 55 -5.31 -16.60 -1.74
CA ASP A 55 -6.10 -15.37 -1.81
C ASP A 55 -6.25 -14.68 -0.46
N THR A 56 -5.93 -15.39 0.63
CA THR A 56 -6.09 -14.91 2.00
C THR A 56 -4.78 -15.05 2.77
N PRO A 57 -3.78 -14.21 2.47
CA PRO A 57 -2.51 -14.27 3.20
C PRO A 57 -2.72 -14.05 4.70
N THR A 58 -1.89 -14.69 5.49
CA THR A 58 -2.00 -14.65 6.96
C THR A 58 -1.75 -13.25 7.50
N VAL A 59 -0.77 -12.55 6.93
CA VAL A 59 -0.40 -11.20 7.35
C VAL A 59 -0.09 -10.35 6.14
N VAL A 60 -0.64 -9.14 6.12
CA VAL A 60 -0.24 -8.09 5.18
C VAL A 60 0.06 -6.85 6.01
N LEU A 61 1.32 -6.49 6.09
CA LEU A 61 1.76 -5.24 6.72
C LEU A 61 2.06 -4.22 5.63
N VAL A 62 1.53 -3.02 5.81
CA VAL A 62 1.72 -1.91 4.88
C VAL A 62 2.19 -0.70 5.65
N GLN A 63 3.23 -0.05 5.16
CA GLN A 63 3.71 1.18 5.77
C GLN A 63 3.93 2.26 4.72
N PRO A 64 3.34 3.46 4.91
CA PRO A 64 3.60 4.59 4.06
C PRO A 64 4.90 5.28 4.46
N ARG A 65 5.63 5.76 3.45
CA ARG A 65 6.79 6.63 3.66
C ARG A 65 7.03 7.46 2.41
N GLN A 66 7.80 8.54 2.54
CA GLN A 66 8.21 9.28 1.34
C GLN A 66 9.11 8.40 0.48
N ALA A 67 8.97 8.54 -0.84
CA ALA A 67 9.70 7.70 -1.78
C ALA A 67 11.22 7.96 -1.75
N VAL A 68 11.62 9.17 -1.37
CA VAL A 68 13.02 9.58 -1.29
C VAL A 68 13.26 10.22 0.07
N ASN A 69 14.26 9.75 0.80
CA ASN A 69 14.59 10.25 2.14
C ASN A 69 15.32 11.60 2.08
N GLN A 70 14.70 12.62 1.50
CA GLN A 70 15.31 13.92 1.32
C GLN A 70 14.64 15.04 2.09
N ASN A 71 13.40 14.82 2.55
CA ASN A 71 12.64 15.85 3.23
C ASN A 71 12.47 15.50 4.69
N LEU A 72 13.34 16.04 5.53
CA LEU A 72 13.28 15.81 6.98
C LEU A 72 12.10 16.50 7.64
N GLY A 73 11.48 17.47 6.97
CA GLY A 73 10.30 18.16 7.47
C GLY A 73 8.99 17.52 7.07
N TRP A 74 9.01 16.37 6.40
CA TRP A 74 7.79 15.71 5.99
C TRP A 74 7.09 15.11 7.20
N SER A 75 5.94 15.66 7.53
CA SER A 75 5.16 15.26 8.70
C SER A 75 3.75 14.82 8.35
N ASP A 76 3.51 14.49 7.09
CA ASP A 76 2.21 14.01 6.65
C ASP A 76 1.86 12.70 7.33
N GLU A 77 0.63 12.60 7.80
CA GLU A 77 0.16 11.42 8.50
C GLU A 77 -0.91 10.71 7.68
N TYR A 78 -0.78 9.38 7.59
CA TYR A 78 -1.69 8.56 6.80
C TYR A 78 -2.20 7.38 7.61
N ALA A 79 -3.46 7.03 7.38
CA ALA A 79 -3.98 5.72 7.71
C ALA A 79 -3.94 4.86 6.45
N VAL A 80 -3.53 3.61 6.61
CA VAL A 80 -3.48 2.63 5.54
C VAL A 80 -4.24 1.40 5.98
N GLN A 81 -5.17 0.94 5.16
CA GLN A 81 -5.99 -0.21 5.47
C GLN A 81 -6.06 -1.16 4.28
N VAL A 82 -5.78 -2.43 4.52
CA VAL A 82 -5.99 -3.46 3.51
C VAL A 82 -7.49 -3.70 3.38
N ILE A 83 -8.02 -3.58 2.16
CA ILE A 83 -9.45 -3.76 1.87
C ILE A 83 -9.73 -5.17 1.38
N THR A 84 -9.01 -5.60 0.35
CA THR A 84 -9.17 -6.92 -0.26
C THR A 84 -7.82 -7.52 -0.59
N THR A 85 -7.78 -8.85 -0.62
CA THR A 85 -6.59 -9.60 -1.01
C THR A 85 -6.96 -10.67 -2.02
N SER A 86 -6.02 -10.99 -2.89
CA SER A 86 -6.05 -12.15 -3.77
C SER A 86 -4.63 -12.61 -4.04
N LYS A 87 -4.46 -13.71 -4.75
CA LYS A 87 -3.12 -14.21 -5.11
C LYS A 87 -2.30 -13.20 -5.91
N THR A 88 -2.95 -12.33 -6.67
CA THR A 88 -2.26 -11.46 -7.64
C THR A 88 -2.44 -9.98 -7.32
N GLU A 89 -3.36 -9.62 -6.42
CA GLU A 89 -3.77 -8.24 -6.25
C GLU A 89 -4.18 -7.97 -4.80
N ILE A 90 -3.75 -6.82 -4.28
CA ILE A 90 -4.18 -6.32 -2.97
C ILE A 90 -4.71 -4.91 -3.16
N GLN A 91 -5.86 -4.61 -2.58
CA GLN A 91 -6.39 -3.25 -2.53
C GLN A 91 -6.18 -2.66 -1.16
N VAL A 92 -5.65 -1.45 -1.14
CA VAL A 92 -5.30 -0.71 0.07
C VAL A 92 -5.94 0.66 0.02
N LEU A 93 -6.62 1.05 1.09
CA LEU A 93 -7.10 2.42 1.26
C LEU A 93 -6.02 3.25 1.92
N VAL A 94 -5.67 4.36 1.31
CA VAL A 94 -4.77 5.36 1.88
C VAL A 94 -5.58 6.61 2.17
N ARG A 95 -5.56 7.06 3.42
CA ARG A 95 -6.28 8.26 3.86
C ARG A 95 -5.32 9.21 4.57
N ARG A 96 -5.42 10.50 4.23
CA ARG A 96 -4.72 11.54 4.95
C ARG A 96 -5.44 11.82 6.28
N LEU A 97 -4.70 11.86 7.38
CA LEU A 97 -5.28 12.02 8.73
C LEU A 97 -5.33 13.46 9.21
N ASP A 98 -4.47 14.33 8.67
CA ASP A 98 -4.49 15.74 9.04
C ASP A 98 -5.55 16.49 8.23
N LEU A 99 -5.60 17.81 8.36
CA LEU A 99 -6.59 18.63 7.69
C LEU A 99 -6.29 18.89 6.22
N ASN A 100 -5.15 18.44 5.71
CA ASN A 100 -4.79 18.59 4.32
C ASN A 100 -5.32 17.43 3.49
N THR A 101 -5.28 17.56 2.18
CA THR A 101 -5.69 16.52 1.24
C THR A 101 -4.51 16.04 0.42
N GLY A 102 -4.44 14.72 0.21
CA GLY A 102 -3.45 14.12 -0.65
C GLY A 102 -2.02 14.29 -0.16
N TRP A 103 -1.09 14.31 -1.10
CA TRP A 103 0.34 14.48 -0.82
C TRP A 103 1.00 15.18 -2.00
N GLY A 104 1.96 16.05 -1.69
CA GLY A 104 2.64 16.87 -2.70
C GLY A 104 3.93 16.26 -3.27
N GLN A 105 4.31 15.09 -2.81
CA GLN A 105 5.50 14.37 -3.26
C GLN A 105 5.16 12.89 -3.43
N ASN A 106 6.05 12.13 -4.05
CA ASN A 106 5.81 10.70 -4.23
C ASN A 106 5.71 10.00 -2.88
N LEU A 107 4.68 9.18 -2.76
CA LEU A 107 4.42 8.36 -1.58
C LEU A 107 4.76 6.91 -1.90
N ARG A 108 5.56 6.29 -1.07
CA ARG A 108 5.88 4.87 -1.17
C ARG A 108 5.09 4.08 -0.15
N LEU A 109 4.54 2.95 -0.58
CA LEU A 109 3.95 1.96 0.32
C LEU A 109 4.84 0.73 0.31
N ASP A 110 5.33 0.37 1.49
CA ASP A 110 6.10 -0.85 1.68
C ASP A 110 5.18 -1.95 2.20
N PHE A 111 5.36 -3.16 1.68
CA PHE A 111 4.56 -4.31 2.04
C PHE A 111 5.43 -5.44 2.56
N LEU A 112 4.98 -6.08 3.62
CA LEU A 112 5.49 -7.38 4.07
C LEU A 112 4.31 -8.32 4.15
N ILE A 113 4.35 -9.40 3.37
CA ILE A 113 3.23 -10.32 3.21
C ILE A 113 3.68 -11.72 3.61
N VAL A 114 2.91 -12.33 4.51
CA VAL A 114 3.11 -13.72 4.92
C VAL A 114 1.95 -14.55 4.39
N ASP A 115 2.24 -15.55 3.55
CA ASP A 115 1.20 -16.36 2.91
C ASP A 115 1.51 -17.89 2.88
#